data_b7576101a070e0fcea87df2faf584509
#
_entry.id   b7576101a070e0fcea87df2faf584509
#
_cell.length_a   1.000
_cell.length_b   1.000
_cell.length_c   1.000
_cell.angle_alpha   90.00
_cell.angle_beta   90.00
_cell.angle_gamma   90.00
#
_symmetry.space_group_name_H-M   'P 1'
#
loop_
_entity.id
_entity.type
_entity.pdbx_description
1 polymer ?
#
loop_
_entity_poly.entity_id
_entity_poly.type
_entity_poly.pdbx_seq_one_letter_code
_entity_poly.pdbx_strand_id
1 'polypeptide(L)'
;MKNTPNRYLIIALLIGVVFHGFGIFFTLEGTYDALIHLFFADHYASHWFEPWNYSWYTGFTVMGYPPLVHQAIAILSLIGGLKFGMFTVAIIGVILFITGVYRFALLITASAHAAGYAAILAVFSSSFVETLHIFGQLPSIIGVSILMHALPEIYLWLTSGKKKYFLTSLSLLAVTVCSHHVTPIFGMVFFIFPLIGMAVMDEARTRVNTMKEITFPVFLKAFFRLLKRMIAFGISALFLIIVCILPYWINTKNNPITQVPIPHGSRDNFLEITSSGLVFFLIPWGILLLLMPYFFYRYYSKRYLFFGLSLTMLTILGTGGTTPIPKIILGDNAFNILTLDRFTLWGSIMVLPLFGEFAYRFAEGDYKTFLSTKLGGLYHRILAGILAGLFLGTTVFTMTLNNFRPSQPDPINMLPIVNFLNQDQHYKWRFLPLGFGDQIAWLSAQTDAMTVDGNYHSARRLPELTSRAIERLENSKFRGVEGIGSLQQFLTVPEKYNLKYVFSND
;
A
#
# COMPACT_ATOMS: atom_id res chain seq x y z
N MET A 1 4.65 -0.18 -33.24
CA MET A 1 4.89 1.12 -32.62
C MET A 1 6.38 1.21 -32.33
N LYS A 2 7.10 2.18 -32.92
CA LYS A 2 8.52 2.41 -32.67
C LYS A 2 8.65 2.78 -31.16
N ASN A 3 9.51 2.07 -30.44
CA ASN A 3 9.81 2.27 -29.02
C ASN A 3 10.67 3.53 -28.81
N THR A 4 10.16 4.71 -29.16
CA THR A 4 10.75 5.93 -28.64
C THR A 4 10.29 6.07 -27.20
N PRO A 5 11.20 6.08 -26.22
CA PRO A 5 10.80 6.29 -24.84
C PRO A 5 10.03 7.61 -24.75
N ASN A 6 8.83 7.55 -24.15
CA ASN A 6 8.03 8.75 -23.98
C ASN A 6 8.78 9.72 -23.05
N ARG A 7 9.09 10.92 -23.57
CA ARG A 7 9.80 11.97 -22.81
C ARG A 7 9.18 12.25 -21.44
N TYR A 8 7.85 12.19 -21.34
CA TYR A 8 7.13 12.44 -20.08
C TYR A 8 7.38 11.33 -19.05
N LEU A 9 7.53 10.07 -19.48
CA LEU A 9 7.92 8.98 -18.57
C LEU A 9 9.32 9.20 -18.01
N ILE A 10 10.28 9.61 -18.85
CA ILE A 10 11.65 9.91 -18.39
C ILE A 10 11.63 11.07 -17.39
N ILE A 11 10.90 12.14 -17.69
CA ILE A 11 10.72 13.28 -16.79
C ILE A 11 10.09 12.82 -15.46
N ALA A 12 9.02 12.00 -15.50
CA ALA A 12 8.37 11.47 -14.32
C ALA A 12 9.34 10.64 -13.45
N LEU A 13 10.17 9.81 -14.07
CA LEU A 13 11.17 9.00 -13.35
C LEU A 13 12.24 9.88 -12.69
N LEU A 14 12.78 10.86 -13.42
CA LEU A 14 13.78 11.78 -12.87
C LEU A 14 13.23 12.58 -11.70
N ILE A 15 12.06 13.20 -11.88
CA ILE A 15 11.39 13.96 -10.82
C ILE A 15 11.04 13.03 -9.65
N GLY A 16 10.50 11.84 -9.93
CA GLY A 16 10.08 10.88 -8.90
C GLY A 16 11.25 10.41 -8.05
N VAL A 17 12.38 10.05 -8.66
CA VAL A 17 13.58 9.62 -7.91
C VAL A 17 14.16 10.78 -7.07
N VAL A 18 14.21 11.99 -7.63
CA VAL A 18 14.73 13.16 -6.88
C VAL A 18 13.78 13.55 -5.74
N PHE A 19 12.48 13.70 -6.04
CA PHE A 19 11.48 14.15 -5.06
C PHE A 19 11.30 13.15 -3.92
N HIS A 20 11.03 11.90 -4.25
CA HIS A 20 10.84 10.87 -3.22
C HIS A 20 12.15 10.46 -2.58
N GLY A 21 13.27 10.42 -3.32
CA GLY A 21 14.58 10.11 -2.74
C GLY A 21 14.98 11.11 -1.66
N PHE A 22 14.81 12.40 -1.95
CA PHE A 22 15.00 13.44 -0.95
C PHE A 22 13.99 13.31 0.21
N GLY A 23 12.71 13.12 -0.11
CA GLY A 23 11.66 12.96 0.89
C GLY A 23 11.88 11.78 1.83
N ILE A 24 12.19 10.60 1.30
CA ILE A 24 12.43 9.37 2.07
C ILE A 24 13.56 9.58 3.09
N PHE A 25 14.61 10.28 2.72
CA PHE A 25 15.73 10.56 3.60
C PHE A 25 15.32 11.26 4.90
N PHE A 26 14.27 12.12 4.84
CA PHE A 26 13.79 12.87 6.01
C PHE A 26 12.58 12.25 6.68
N THR A 27 11.77 11.43 5.97
CA THR A 27 10.47 11.00 6.47
C THR A 27 10.40 9.54 6.88
N LEU A 28 11.21 8.67 6.25
CA LEU A 28 10.99 7.22 6.30
C LEU A 28 11.08 6.64 7.73
N GLU A 29 12.03 7.10 8.53
CA GLU A 29 12.20 6.65 9.91
C GLU A 29 11.08 7.13 10.86
N GLY A 30 10.39 8.22 10.51
CA GLY A 30 9.24 8.75 11.23
C GLY A 30 7.89 8.16 10.80
N THR A 31 7.87 7.17 9.90
CA THR A 31 6.63 6.51 9.47
C THR A 31 6.18 5.43 10.44
N TYR A 32 4.93 4.95 10.27
CA TYR A 32 4.39 3.88 11.11
C TYR A 32 5.09 2.53 10.91
N ASP A 33 5.37 2.12 9.65
CA ASP A 33 5.74 0.73 9.37
C ASP A 33 7.20 0.54 8.95
N ALA A 34 7.92 1.60 8.52
CA ALA A 34 9.24 1.43 7.92
C ALA A 34 10.27 0.80 8.86
N LEU A 35 10.28 1.19 10.13
CA LEU A 35 11.20 0.60 11.12
C LEU A 35 10.86 -0.86 11.43
N ILE A 36 9.59 -1.24 11.35
CA ILE A 36 9.15 -2.64 11.47
C ILE A 36 9.68 -3.46 10.30
N HIS A 37 9.62 -2.92 9.08
CA HIS A 37 10.19 -3.58 7.91
C HIS A 37 11.71 -3.73 8.00
N LEU A 38 12.37 -2.76 8.60
CA LEU A 38 13.80 -2.82 8.87
C LEU A 38 14.15 -3.91 9.89
N PHE A 39 13.37 -4.05 10.96
CA PHE A 39 13.50 -5.12 11.96
C PHE A 39 13.32 -6.52 11.34
N PHE A 40 12.32 -6.71 10.50
CA PHE A 40 12.16 -7.98 9.76
C PHE A 40 13.33 -8.25 8.81
N ALA A 41 13.85 -7.21 8.16
CA ALA A 41 15.00 -7.33 7.26
C ALA A 41 16.28 -7.70 8.02
N ASP A 42 16.49 -7.16 9.21
CA ASP A 42 17.60 -7.52 10.11
C ASP A 42 17.57 -9.01 10.45
N HIS A 43 16.38 -9.53 10.80
CA HIS A 43 16.21 -10.96 11.02
C HIS A 43 16.64 -11.78 9.79
N TYR A 44 16.20 -11.43 8.58
CA TYR A 44 16.61 -12.13 7.36
C TYR A 44 18.09 -11.94 7.01
N ALA A 45 18.70 -10.82 7.36
CA ALA A 45 20.12 -10.61 7.14
C ALA A 45 20.99 -11.56 7.98
N SER A 46 20.55 -11.86 9.20
CA SER A 46 21.29 -12.70 10.17
C SER A 46 20.82 -14.14 10.19
N HIS A 47 19.52 -14.40 9.91
CA HIS A 47 18.86 -15.70 10.13
C HIS A 47 17.92 -16.03 8.94
N TRP A 48 18.45 -16.08 7.73
CA TRP A 48 17.69 -16.18 6.46
C TRP A 48 16.66 -17.31 6.41
N PHE A 49 17.00 -18.49 6.98
CA PHE A 49 16.15 -19.69 6.96
C PHE A 49 15.47 -19.98 8.30
N GLU A 50 15.76 -19.20 9.34
CA GLU A 50 15.16 -19.38 10.66
C GLU A 50 13.77 -18.74 10.68
N PRO A 51 12.68 -19.50 10.88
CA PRO A 51 11.34 -18.95 10.89
C PRO A 51 10.97 -18.25 12.20
N TRP A 52 11.79 -18.40 13.25
CA TRP A 52 11.49 -17.92 14.59
C TRP A 52 12.37 -16.72 14.98
N ASN A 53 11.74 -15.65 15.48
CA ASN A 53 12.41 -14.48 16.03
C ASN A 53 12.14 -14.38 17.52
N TYR A 54 13.17 -14.25 18.32
CA TYR A 54 13.10 -14.20 19.80
C TYR A 54 12.99 -12.80 20.36
N SER A 55 13.21 -11.74 19.58
CA SER A 55 13.37 -10.37 20.06
C SER A 55 12.12 -9.82 20.75
N TRP A 56 10.92 -10.20 20.30
CA TRP A 56 9.66 -9.68 20.78
C TRP A 56 8.75 -10.75 21.41
N TYR A 57 7.94 -10.35 22.37
CA TYR A 57 6.85 -11.12 23.04
C TYR A 57 7.30 -12.31 23.90
N THR A 58 8.08 -13.11 23.62
CA THR A 58 8.66 -14.38 24.06
C THR A 58 9.00 -15.24 22.83
N GLY A 59 9.09 -14.61 21.71
CA GLY A 59 9.33 -15.23 20.40
C GLY A 59 8.06 -15.29 19.54
N PHE A 60 8.24 -15.17 18.24
CA PHE A 60 7.18 -15.28 17.24
C PHE A 60 7.73 -15.76 15.91
N THR A 61 6.85 -16.21 15.01
CA THR A 61 7.26 -16.61 13.67
C THR A 61 7.21 -15.46 12.69
N VAL A 62 8.32 -15.21 11.97
CA VAL A 62 8.41 -14.21 10.93
C VAL A 62 7.61 -14.57 9.67
N MET A 63 7.21 -15.82 9.52
CA MET A 63 6.39 -16.29 8.39
C MET A 63 4.97 -15.73 8.39
N GLY A 64 4.58 -14.98 9.41
CA GLY A 64 3.30 -14.24 9.44
C GLY A 64 3.24 -13.08 8.46
N TYR A 65 4.33 -12.71 7.82
CA TYR A 65 4.41 -11.63 6.83
C TYR A 65 5.08 -12.10 5.52
N PRO A 66 4.69 -11.61 4.32
CA PRO A 66 5.36 -11.93 3.06
C PRO A 66 6.82 -11.49 3.07
N PRO A 67 7.77 -12.38 2.75
CA PRO A 67 9.18 -12.14 3.03
C PRO A 67 9.91 -11.28 2.00
N LEU A 68 9.41 -11.20 0.75
CA LEU A 68 10.21 -10.73 -0.40
C LEU A 68 10.79 -9.33 -0.21
N VAL A 69 10.01 -8.38 0.32
CA VAL A 69 10.48 -7.00 0.51
C VAL A 69 11.54 -6.94 1.61
N HIS A 70 11.35 -7.66 2.71
CA HIS A 70 12.30 -7.73 3.82
C HIS A 70 13.60 -8.41 3.40
N GLN A 71 13.50 -9.50 2.63
CA GLN A 71 14.65 -10.20 2.05
C GLN A 71 15.41 -9.32 1.04
N ALA A 72 14.71 -8.51 0.24
CA ALA A 72 15.35 -7.56 -0.66
C ALA A 72 16.13 -6.48 0.11
N ILE A 73 15.56 -5.95 1.20
CA ILE A 73 16.26 -5.02 2.10
C ILE A 73 17.48 -5.72 2.72
N ALA A 74 17.34 -6.95 3.20
CA ALA A 74 18.43 -7.74 3.80
C ALA A 74 19.58 -7.99 2.81
N ILE A 75 19.31 -8.34 1.56
CA ILE A 75 20.34 -8.51 0.53
C ILE A 75 21.07 -7.18 0.27
N LEU A 76 20.32 -6.10 0.10
CA LEU A 76 20.92 -4.79 -0.18
C LEU A 76 21.66 -4.22 1.02
N SER A 77 21.31 -4.63 2.23
CA SER A 77 22.02 -4.23 3.45
C SER A 77 23.47 -4.70 3.49
N LEU A 78 23.81 -5.75 2.76
CA LEU A 78 25.20 -6.23 2.61
C LEU A 78 26.13 -5.20 1.95
N ILE A 79 25.57 -4.22 1.22
CA ILE A 79 26.33 -3.17 0.53
C ILE A 79 26.56 -1.96 1.45
N GLY A 80 25.53 -1.51 2.16
CA GLY A 80 25.58 -0.24 2.91
C GLY A 80 24.78 -0.24 4.22
N GLY A 81 24.44 -1.41 4.76
CA GLY A 81 23.67 -1.57 6.00
C GLY A 81 22.14 -1.49 5.77
N LEU A 82 21.40 -1.76 6.82
CA LEU A 82 19.92 -1.92 6.77
C LEU A 82 19.20 -0.67 6.26
N LYS A 83 19.61 0.51 6.69
CA LYS A 83 19.01 1.78 6.23
C LYS A 83 19.24 2.02 4.75
N PHE A 84 20.44 1.70 4.24
CA PHE A 84 20.73 1.76 2.80
C PHE A 84 19.87 0.79 2.02
N GLY A 85 19.72 -0.46 2.50
CA GLY A 85 18.85 -1.47 1.89
C GLY A 85 17.41 -0.99 1.81
N MET A 86 16.87 -0.48 2.92
CA MET A 86 15.50 0.05 3.00
C MET A 86 15.29 1.25 2.06
N PHE A 87 16.21 2.22 2.06
CA PHE A 87 16.19 3.37 1.16
C PHE A 87 16.17 2.93 -0.32
N THR A 88 17.04 1.99 -0.68
CA THR A 88 17.16 1.49 -2.05
C THR A 88 15.88 0.77 -2.49
N VAL A 89 15.29 -0.07 -1.65
CA VAL A 89 14.00 -0.74 -1.94
C VAL A 89 12.86 0.26 -2.08
N ALA A 90 12.84 1.31 -1.26
CA ALA A 90 11.83 2.37 -1.37
C ALA A 90 11.94 3.11 -2.72
N ILE A 91 13.15 3.44 -3.16
CA ILE A 91 13.38 4.06 -4.49
C ILE A 91 13.00 3.10 -5.63
N ILE A 92 13.32 1.82 -5.53
CA ILE A 92 12.84 0.80 -6.49
C ILE A 92 11.31 0.79 -6.52
N GLY A 93 10.65 0.88 -5.37
CA GLY A 93 9.19 0.98 -5.26
C GLY A 93 8.63 2.20 -6.00
N VAL A 94 9.25 3.37 -5.87
CA VAL A 94 8.88 4.59 -6.60
C VAL A 94 8.99 4.38 -8.11
N ILE A 95 10.10 3.83 -8.59
CA ILE A 95 10.33 3.57 -10.01
C ILE A 95 9.29 2.58 -10.56
N LEU A 96 9.03 1.48 -9.83
CA LEU A 96 8.03 0.49 -10.20
C LEU A 96 6.62 1.07 -10.22
N PHE A 97 6.28 1.94 -9.26
CA PHE A 97 4.98 2.60 -9.23
C PHE A 97 4.77 3.50 -10.44
N ILE A 98 5.69 4.41 -10.71
CA ILE A 98 5.61 5.34 -11.85
C ILE A 98 5.51 4.58 -13.18
N THR A 99 6.38 3.57 -13.39
CA THR A 99 6.37 2.77 -14.61
C THR A 99 5.14 1.87 -14.70
N GLY A 100 4.65 1.35 -13.58
CA GLY A 100 3.42 0.57 -13.49
C GLY A 100 2.19 1.40 -13.86
N VAL A 101 2.06 2.60 -13.30
CA VAL A 101 0.98 3.56 -13.64
C VAL A 101 1.05 3.95 -15.12
N TYR A 102 2.23 4.23 -15.66
CA TYR A 102 2.40 4.50 -17.08
C TYR A 102 1.86 3.35 -17.95
N ARG A 103 2.23 2.11 -17.65
CA ARG A 103 1.80 0.92 -18.39
C ARG A 103 0.30 0.69 -18.29
N PHE A 104 -0.26 0.86 -17.10
CA PHE A 104 -1.70 0.76 -16.87
C PHE A 104 -2.46 1.88 -17.61
N ALA A 105 -1.97 3.11 -17.54
CA ALA A 105 -2.56 4.24 -18.24
C ALA A 105 -2.51 4.09 -19.77
N LEU A 106 -1.42 3.54 -20.31
CA LEU A 106 -1.30 3.23 -21.72
C LEU A 106 -2.33 2.17 -22.16
N LEU A 107 -2.59 1.18 -21.32
CA LEU A 107 -3.62 0.15 -21.56
C LEU A 107 -5.03 0.75 -21.58
N ILE A 108 -5.36 1.62 -20.63
CA ILE A 108 -6.69 2.22 -20.49
C ILE A 108 -6.93 3.27 -21.60
N THR A 109 -5.99 4.19 -21.80
CA THR A 109 -6.21 5.35 -22.67
C THR A 109 -5.78 5.13 -24.12
N ALA A 110 -4.96 4.11 -24.39
CA ALA A 110 -4.28 3.85 -25.67
C ALA A 110 -3.47 5.08 -26.18
N SER A 111 -3.11 6.02 -25.30
CA SER A 111 -2.38 7.24 -25.61
C SER A 111 -1.08 7.33 -24.80
N ALA A 112 0.06 7.37 -25.50
CA ALA A 112 1.36 7.53 -24.87
C ALA A 112 1.51 8.90 -24.15
N HIS A 113 0.86 9.96 -24.67
CA HIS A 113 0.84 11.28 -24.02
C HIS A 113 0.04 11.23 -22.73
N ALA A 114 -1.20 10.72 -22.76
CA ALA A 114 -2.01 10.56 -21.55
C ALA A 114 -1.32 9.68 -20.50
N ALA A 115 -0.69 8.58 -20.92
CA ALA A 115 0.10 7.71 -20.04
C ALA A 115 1.31 8.45 -19.43
N GLY A 116 1.99 9.28 -20.22
CA GLY A 116 3.09 10.12 -19.75
C GLY A 116 2.65 11.14 -18.69
N TYR A 117 1.52 11.81 -18.92
CA TYR A 117 0.91 12.69 -17.91
C TYR A 117 0.49 11.92 -16.66
N ALA A 118 -0.11 10.72 -16.81
CA ALA A 118 -0.45 9.87 -15.67
C ALA A 118 0.79 9.50 -14.84
N ALA A 119 1.93 9.22 -15.49
CA ALA A 119 3.19 8.94 -14.81
C ALA A 119 3.71 10.15 -14.02
N ILE A 120 3.64 11.36 -14.58
CA ILE A 120 4.01 12.60 -13.86
C ILE A 120 3.08 12.82 -12.66
N LEU A 121 1.78 12.66 -12.85
CA LEU A 121 0.79 12.83 -11.78
C LEU A 121 0.93 11.76 -10.69
N ALA A 122 1.37 10.55 -11.03
CA ALA A 122 1.65 9.49 -10.08
C ALA A 122 2.73 9.87 -9.07
N VAL A 123 3.76 10.63 -9.50
CA VAL A 123 4.82 11.14 -8.60
C VAL A 123 4.22 11.95 -7.44
N PHE A 124 3.22 12.76 -7.73
CA PHE A 124 2.61 13.69 -6.77
C PHE A 124 1.26 13.21 -6.23
N SER A 125 0.91 11.94 -6.42
CA SER A 125 -0.32 11.35 -5.88
C SER A 125 -0.32 11.39 -4.36
N SER A 126 -1.26 12.12 -3.75
CA SER A 126 -1.35 12.26 -2.29
C SER A 126 -1.45 10.90 -1.58
N SER A 127 -2.22 9.95 -2.15
CA SER A 127 -2.35 8.61 -1.56
C SER A 127 -1.03 7.81 -1.62
N PHE A 128 -0.25 7.96 -2.69
CA PHE A 128 1.07 7.32 -2.78
C PHE A 128 2.06 7.98 -1.82
N VAL A 129 2.07 9.32 -1.77
CA VAL A 129 2.90 10.09 -0.83
C VAL A 129 2.58 9.71 0.61
N GLU A 130 1.30 9.63 0.97
CA GLU A 130 0.87 9.21 2.29
C GLU A 130 1.30 7.79 2.63
N THR A 131 1.08 6.85 1.71
CA THR A 131 1.46 5.44 1.90
C THR A 131 2.97 5.28 2.09
N LEU A 132 3.80 6.09 1.40
CA LEU A 132 5.26 6.02 1.48
C LEU A 132 5.81 6.83 2.66
N HIS A 133 5.42 8.11 2.79
CA HIS A 133 6.08 9.08 3.67
C HIS A 133 5.41 9.25 5.03
N ILE A 134 4.16 8.77 5.19
CA ILE A 134 3.44 8.79 6.47
C ILE A 134 3.32 7.37 7.04
N PHE A 135 2.87 6.41 6.21
CA PHE A 135 2.66 5.04 6.70
C PHE A 135 3.89 4.14 6.54
N GLY A 136 4.79 4.39 5.59
CA GLY A 136 5.99 3.56 5.37
C GLY A 136 5.69 2.15 4.85
N GLN A 137 4.54 1.93 4.22
CA GLN A 137 4.03 0.61 3.80
C GLN A 137 4.74 0.08 2.54
N LEU A 138 6.04 -0.18 2.62
CA LEU A 138 6.85 -0.64 1.48
C LEU A 138 6.31 -1.89 0.80
N PRO A 139 5.88 -2.96 1.51
CA PRO A 139 5.30 -4.14 0.88
C PRO A 139 4.03 -3.86 0.06
N SER A 140 3.17 -2.98 0.56
CA SER A 140 1.96 -2.55 -0.15
C SER A 140 2.30 -1.83 -1.44
N ILE A 141 3.28 -0.91 -1.40
CA ILE A 141 3.76 -0.14 -2.56
C ILE A 141 4.35 -1.08 -3.61
N ILE A 142 5.28 -1.95 -3.23
CA ILE A 142 5.90 -2.92 -4.14
C ILE A 142 4.83 -3.83 -4.74
N GLY A 143 3.94 -4.39 -3.93
CA GLY A 143 2.88 -5.29 -4.37
C GLY A 143 1.95 -4.63 -5.39
N VAL A 144 1.42 -3.43 -5.11
CA VAL A 144 0.51 -2.73 -6.04
C VAL A 144 1.22 -2.28 -7.32
N SER A 145 2.48 -1.86 -7.20
CA SER A 145 3.29 -1.46 -8.36
C SER A 145 3.48 -2.62 -9.34
N ILE A 146 3.84 -3.79 -8.83
CA ILE A 146 4.02 -5.00 -9.65
C ILE A 146 2.67 -5.46 -10.23
N LEU A 147 1.57 -5.37 -9.47
CA LEU A 147 0.23 -5.63 -10.00
C LEU A 147 -0.08 -4.74 -11.21
N MET A 148 0.24 -3.44 -11.15
CA MET A 148 0.05 -2.53 -12.29
C MET A 148 0.84 -2.98 -13.53
N HIS A 149 2.01 -3.58 -13.36
CA HIS A 149 2.76 -4.19 -14.46
C HIS A 149 2.11 -5.50 -14.97
N ALA A 150 1.44 -6.25 -14.12
CA ALA A 150 0.76 -7.49 -14.51
C ALA A 150 -0.49 -7.25 -15.36
N LEU A 151 -1.23 -6.15 -15.12
CA LEU A 151 -2.49 -5.88 -15.82
C LEU A 151 -2.38 -5.86 -17.36
N PRO A 152 -1.43 -5.15 -17.99
CA PRO A 152 -1.24 -5.21 -19.43
C PRO A 152 -0.89 -6.60 -19.95
N GLU A 153 -0.12 -7.39 -19.20
CA GLU A 153 0.25 -8.75 -19.58
C GLU A 153 -0.97 -9.70 -19.54
N ILE A 154 -1.82 -9.57 -18.51
CA ILE A 154 -3.08 -10.32 -18.42
C ILE A 154 -4.00 -9.96 -19.59
N TYR A 155 -4.17 -8.68 -19.89
CA TYR A 155 -4.98 -8.24 -21.02
C TYR A 155 -4.45 -8.79 -22.36
N LEU A 156 -3.14 -8.72 -22.59
CA LEU A 156 -2.49 -9.25 -23.79
C LEU A 156 -2.59 -10.77 -23.88
N TRP A 157 -2.55 -11.49 -22.75
CA TRP A 157 -2.86 -12.92 -22.75
C TRP A 157 -4.30 -13.19 -23.20
N LEU A 158 -5.26 -12.51 -22.60
CA LEU A 158 -6.67 -12.71 -22.91
C LEU A 158 -6.98 -12.45 -24.38
N THR A 159 -6.44 -11.36 -24.93
CA THR A 159 -6.74 -10.92 -26.28
C THR A 159 -5.91 -11.64 -27.35
N SER A 160 -4.61 -11.86 -27.14
CA SER A 160 -3.72 -12.46 -28.16
C SER A 160 -3.50 -13.97 -27.99
N GLY A 161 -3.62 -14.52 -26.77
CA GLY A 161 -3.34 -15.93 -26.45
C GLY A 161 -1.86 -16.31 -26.52
N LYS A 162 -0.93 -15.37 -26.58
CA LYS A 162 0.52 -15.66 -26.67
C LYS A 162 1.07 -16.09 -25.32
N LYS A 163 1.71 -17.28 -25.26
CA LYS A 163 2.23 -17.91 -24.03
C LYS A 163 3.17 -16.99 -23.22
N LYS A 164 3.95 -16.12 -23.88
CA LYS A 164 4.84 -15.19 -23.17
C LYS A 164 4.07 -14.28 -22.20
N TYR A 165 2.91 -13.76 -22.61
CA TYR A 165 2.10 -12.89 -21.77
C TYR A 165 1.47 -13.66 -20.59
N PHE A 166 1.10 -14.92 -20.82
CA PHE A 166 0.63 -15.81 -19.78
C PHE A 166 1.70 -16.02 -18.69
N LEU A 167 2.90 -16.42 -19.10
CA LEU A 167 3.99 -16.67 -18.17
C LEU A 167 4.41 -15.39 -17.43
N THR A 168 4.58 -14.27 -18.16
CA THR A 168 4.94 -12.99 -17.54
C THR A 168 3.88 -12.52 -16.52
N SER A 169 2.58 -12.66 -16.85
CA SER A 169 1.51 -12.28 -15.94
C SER A 169 1.51 -13.12 -14.66
N LEU A 170 1.72 -14.43 -14.76
CA LEU A 170 1.82 -15.33 -13.61
C LEU A 170 3.05 -15.02 -12.75
N SER A 171 4.22 -14.77 -13.37
CA SER A 171 5.44 -14.41 -12.65
C SER A 171 5.26 -13.11 -11.86
N LEU A 172 4.69 -12.07 -12.49
CA LEU A 172 4.40 -10.80 -11.82
C LEU A 172 3.39 -10.97 -10.69
N LEU A 173 2.38 -11.83 -10.87
CA LEU A 173 1.41 -12.12 -9.83
C LEU A 173 2.06 -12.86 -8.64
N ALA A 174 2.98 -13.82 -8.88
CA ALA A 174 3.74 -14.48 -7.81
C ALA A 174 4.55 -13.48 -6.99
N VAL A 175 5.27 -12.58 -7.67
CA VAL A 175 6.04 -11.53 -7.00
C VAL A 175 5.12 -10.59 -6.20
N THR A 176 3.93 -10.28 -6.71
CA THR A 176 2.91 -9.50 -5.97
C THR A 176 2.51 -10.21 -4.67
N VAL A 177 2.22 -11.52 -4.72
CA VAL A 177 1.83 -12.31 -3.55
C VAL A 177 2.96 -12.36 -2.52
N CYS A 178 4.18 -12.64 -2.96
CA CYS A 178 5.37 -12.71 -2.09
C CYS A 178 5.77 -11.34 -1.51
N SER A 179 5.32 -10.24 -2.13
CA SER A 179 5.52 -8.90 -1.59
C SER A 179 4.45 -8.51 -0.56
N HIS A 180 3.17 -8.78 -0.85
CA HIS A 180 2.05 -8.35 0.01
C HIS A 180 0.80 -9.20 -0.22
N HIS A 181 0.32 -9.92 0.81
CA HIS A 181 -0.77 -10.90 0.69
C HIS A 181 -2.12 -10.29 0.30
N VAL A 182 -2.40 -9.08 0.78
CA VAL A 182 -3.71 -8.44 0.60
C VAL A 182 -3.88 -7.92 -0.83
N THR A 183 -2.78 -7.47 -1.44
CA THR A 183 -2.79 -6.90 -2.79
C THR A 183 -3.31 -7.87 -3.87
N PRO A 184 -2.90 -9.16 -3.95
CA PRO A 184 -3.45 -10.06 -4.97
C PRO A 184 -4.92 -10.36 -4.77
N ILE A 185 -5.39 -10.48 -3.53
CA ILE A 185 -6.81 -10.78 -3.23
C ILE A 185 -7.71 -9.66 -3.76
N PHE A 186 -7.47 -8.43 -3.29
CA PHE A 186 -8.28 -7.29 -3.70
C PHE A 186 -7.93 -6.79 -5.11
N GLY A 187 -6.69 -6.99 -5.56
CA GLY A 187 -6.27 -6.75 -6.93
C GLY A 187 -7.02 -7.60 -7.95
N MET A 188 -7.33 -8.86 -7.61
CA MET A 188 -8.22 -9.69 -8.43
C MET A 188 -9.61 -9.07 -8.54
N VAL A 189 -10.20 -8.68 -7.42
CA VAL A 189 -11.57 -8.14 -7.38
C VAL A 189 -11.66 -6.79 -8.09
N PHE A 190 -10.76 -5.85 -7.76
CA PHE A 190 -10.92 -4.46 -8.17
C PHE A 190 -10.17 -4.09 -9.45
N PHE A 191 -9.22 -4.89 -9.91
CA PHE A 191 -8.48 -4.60 -11.13
C PHE A 191 -8.57 -5.71 -12.18
N ILE A 192 -8.35 -6.98 -11.80
CA ILE A 192 -8.28 -8.07 -12.78
C ILE A 192 -9.67 -8.43 -13.30
N PHE A 193 -10.71 -8.55 -12.46
CA PHE A 193 -12.07 -8.79 -12.95
C PHE A 193 -12.60 -7.66 -13.84
N PRO A 194 -12.46 -6.36 -13.48
CA PRO A 194 -12.76 -5.26 -14.41
C PRO A 194 -11.98 -5.32 -15.72
N LEU A 195 -10.71 -5.69 -15.66
CA LEU A 195 -9.86 -5.85 -16.83
C LEU A 195 -10.36 -6.98 -17.75
N ILE A 196 -10.77 -8.11 -17.19
CA ILE A 196 -11.40 -9.21 -17.94
C ILE A 196 -12.68 -8.70 -18.61
N GLY A 197 -13.52 -7.97 -17.89
CA GLY A 197 -14.72 -7.35 -18.45
C GLY A 197 -14.41 -6.42 -19.63
N MET A 198 -13.39 -5.58 -19.50
CA MET A 198 -12.91 -4.72 -20.58
C MET A 198 -12.40 -5.55 -21.80
N ALA A 199 -11.65 -6.61 -21.56
CA ALA A 199 -11.18 -7.49 -22.64
C ALA A 199 -12.33 -8.16 -23.40
N VAL A 200 -13.38 -8.58 -22.67
CA VAL A 200 -14.61 -9.13 -23.28
C VAL A 200 -15.35 -8.06 -24.10
N MET A 201 -15.42 -6.82 -23.59
CA MET A 201 -16.03 -5.71 -24.34
C MET A 201 -15.25 -5.37 -25.61
N ASP A 202 -13.92 -5.37 -25.53
CA ASP A 202 -13.05 -5.14 -26.69
C ASP A 202 -13.17 -6.29 -27.72
N GLU A 203 -13.26 -7.56 -27.28
CA GLU A 203 -13.56 -8.70 -28.17
C GLU A 203 -14.97 -8.59 -28.79
N ALA A 204 -15.96 -8.18 -27.99
CA ALA A 204 -17.33 -7.98 -28.50
C ALA A 204 -17.36 -6.87 -29.57
N ARG A 205 -16.56 -5.81 -29.41
CA ARG A 205 -16.45 -4.70 -30.36
C ARG A 205 -15.95 -5.15 -31.73
N THR A 206 -15.14 -6.21 -31.82
CA THR A 206 -14.70 -6.74 -33.12
C THR A 206 -15.82 -7.30 -33.98
N ARG A 207 -17.01 -7.50 -33.43
CA ARG A 207 -18.18 -8.13 -34.10
C ARG A 207 -19.26 -7.14 -34.48
N VAL A 208 -19.12 -5.88 -34.11
CA VAL A 208 -20.08 -4.80 -34.34
C VAL A 208 -19.35 -3.53 -34.75
N ASN A 209 -20.06 -2.57 -35.34
CA ASN A 209 -19.42 -1.35 -35.85
C ASN A 209 -19.14 -0.32 -34.75
N THR A 210 -19.94 -0.31 -33.67
CA THR A 210 -19.78 0.65 -32.56
C THR A 210 -19.95 -0.03 -31.21
N MET A 211 -19.38 0.55 -30.13
CA MET A 211 -19.62 0.05 -28.77
C MET A 211 -21.10 0.09 -28.37
N LYS A 212 -21.88 1.02 -28.96
CA LYS A 212 -23.31 1.15 -28.66
C LYS A 212 -24.13 -0.06 -29.15
N GLU A 213 -23.68 -0.73 -30.20
CA GLU A 213 -24.32 -1.91 -30.79
C GLU A 213 -24.05 -3.20 -30.04
N ILE A 214 -23.17 -3.20 -29.06
CA ILE A 214 -22.92 -4.38 -28.22
C ILE A 214 -24.17 -4.65 -27.39
N THR A 215 -24.88 -5.73 -27.75
CA THR A 215 -26.00 -6.30 -26.99
C THR A 215 -25.52 -7.41 -26.08
N PHE A 216 -26.35 -7.84 -25.14
CA PHE A 216 -26.02 -8.94 -24.22
C PHE A 216 -25.63 -10.24 -24.96
N PRO A 217 -26.33 -10.69 -26.03
CA PRO A 217 -25.90 -11.86 -26.80
C PRO A 217 -24.52 -11.70 -27.45
N VAL A 218 -24.18 -10.50 -27.97
CA VAL A 218 -22.85 -10.23 -28.54
C VAL A 218 -21.78 -10.30 -27.45
N PHE A 219 -22.02 -9.70 -26.31
CA PHE A 219 -21.15 -9.80 -25.13
C PHE A 219 -20.93 -11.26 -24.71
N LEU A 220 -22.00 -12.04 -24.60
CA LEU A 220 -21.95 -13.45 -24.20
C LEU A 220 -21.13 -14.31 -25.17
N LYS A 221 -21.30 -14.10 -26.48
CA LYS A 221 -20.47 -14.77 -27.50
C LYS A 221 -18.97 -14.41 -27.37
N ALA A 222 -18.66 -13.16 -27.11
CA ALA A 222 -17.29 -12.72 -26.86
C ALA A 222 -16.71 -13.34 -25.58
N PHE A 223 -17.51 -13.38 -24.50
CA PHE A 223 -17.15 -14.03 -23.25
C PHE A 223 -16.77 -15.51 -23.46
N PHE A 224 -17.63 -16.29 -24.10
CA PHE A 224 -17.34 -17.71 -24.37
C PHE A 224 -16.09 -17.91 -25.24
N ARG A 225 -15.80 -16.99 -26.16
CA ARG A 225 -14.58 -17.06 -26.97
C ARG A 225 -13.31 -16.90 -26.12
N LEU A 226 -13.34 -16.02 -25.13
CA LEU A 226 -12.20 -15.81 -24.23
C LEU A 226 -12.17 -16.80 -23.05
N LEU A 227 -13.26 -17.54 -22.80
CA LEU A 227 -13.46 -18.36 -21.61
C LEU A 227 -12.31 -19.34 -21.36
N LYS A 228 -11.82 -20.04 -22.41
CA LYS A 228 -10.68 -20.97 -22.27
C LYS A 228 -9.42 -20.29 -21.71
N ARG A 229 -9.14 -19.05 -22.16
CA ARG A 229 -7.98 -18.29 -21.70
C ARG A 229 -8.20 -17.75 -20.29
N MET A 230 -9.42 -17.32 -19.97
CA MET A 230 -9.79 -16.89 -18.62
C MET A 230 -9.68 -18.03 -17.60
N ILE A 231 -10.20 -19.22 -17.95
CA ILE A 231 -10.09 -20.41 -17.10
C ILE A 231 -8.62 -20.80 -16.91
N ALA A 232 -7.85 -20.89 -18.00
CA ALA A 232 -6.43 -21.23 -17.91
C ALA A 232 -5.67 -20.26 -17.02
N PHE A 233 -5.89 -18.94 -17.18
CA PHE A 233 -5.27 -17.94 -16.30
C PHE A 233 -5.78 -18.05 -14.86
N GLY A 234 -7.10 -18.13 -14.67
CA GLY A 234 -7.71 -18.17 -13.33
C GLY A 234 -7.25 -19.37 -12.49
N ILE A 235 -7.24 -20.57 -13.08
CA ILE A 235 -6.77 -21.78 -12.38
C ILE A 235 -5.28 -21.67 -12.06
N SER A 236 -4.45 -21.26 -13.04
CA SER A 236 -3.00 -21.14 -12.84
C SER A 236 -2.66 -20.04 -11.82
N ALA A 237 -3.35 -18.90 -11.87
CA ALA A 237 -3.18 -17.81 -10.92
C ALA A 237 -3.61 -18.25 -9.50
N LEU A 238 -4.76 -18.91 -9.36
CA LEU A 238 -5.22 -19.42 -8.08
C LEU A 238 -4.23 -20.43 -7.48
N PHE A 239 -3.78 -21.41 -8.29
CA PHE A 239 -2.78 -22.38 -7.85
C PHE A 239 -1.50 -21.69 -7.38
N LEU A 240 -1.00 -20.72 -8.16
CA LEU A 240 0.20 -19.96 -7.83
C LEU A 240 0.04 -19.15 -6.54
N ILE A 241 -1.10 -18.45 -6.38
CA ILE A 241 -1.42 -17.70 -5.16
C ILE A 241 -1.43 -18.64 -3.96
N ILE A 242 -2.09 -19.80 -4.08
CA ILE A 242 -2.14 -20.79 -3.00
C ILE A 242 -0.73 -21.24 -2.63
N VAL A 243 0.10 -21.62 -3.60
CA VAL A 243 1.48 -22.06 -3.33
C VAL A 243 2.29 -20.97 -2.63
N CYS A 244 2.21 -19.73 -3.08
CA CYS A 244 2.96 -18.61 -2.49
C CYS A 244 2.45 -18.22 -1.09
N ILE A 245 1.13 -18.36 -0.82
CA ILE A 245 0.55 -17.97 0.46
C ILE A 245 0.49 -19.12 1.48
N LEU A 246 0.72 -20.37 1.04
CA LEU A 246 0.58 -21.57 1.86
C LEU A 246 1.39 -21.52 3.17
N PRO A 247 2.66 -21.09 3.17
CA PRO A 247 3.44 -20.99 4.42
C PRO A 247 2.78 -20.07 5.44
N TYR A 248 2.25 -18.92 4.98
CA TYR A 248 1.50 -17.98 5.81
C TYR A 248 0.20 -18.60 6.36
N TRP A 249 -0.57 -19.30 5.53
CA TRP A 249 -1.82 -19.92 5.97
C TRP A 249 -1.59 -21.02 7.01
N ILE A 250 -0.58 -21.86 6.81
CA ILE A 250 -0.20 -22.88 7.79
C ILE A 250 0.18 -22.21 9.11
N ASN A 251 1.00 -21.15 9.05
CA ASN A 251 1.39 -20.40 10.22
C ASN A 251 0.19 -19.78 10.94
N THR A 252 -0.70 -19.12 10.22
CA THR A 252 -1.90 -18.46 10.79
C THR A 252 -2.88 -19.49 11.39
N LYS A 253 -3.00 -20.67 10.78
CA LYS A 253 -3.80 -21.77 11.33
C LYS A 253 -3.23 -22.30 12.65
N ASN A 254 -1.92 -22.50 12.72
CA ASN A 254 -1.25 -23.00 13.91
C ASN A 254 -1.13 -21.93 15.01
N ASN A 255 -1.12 -20.69 14.61
CA ASN A 255 -0.95 -19.51 15.45
C ASN A 255 -2.02 -18.46 15.12
N PRO A 256 -3.29 -18.62 15.50
CA PRO A 256 -4.35 -17.68 15.16
C PRO A 256 -4.12 -16.31 15.82
N ILE A 257 -4.58 -15.25 15.17
CA ILE A 257 -4.59 -13.90 15.74
C ILE A 257 -5.52 -13.90 16.94
N THR A 258 -5.02 -13.44 18.09
CA THR A 258 -5.76 -13.43 19.34
C THR A 258 -6.39 -12.07 19.65
N GLN A 259 -5.86 -10.99 19.11
CA GLN A 259 -6.39 -9.64 19.31
C GLN A 259 -7.33 -9.25 18.16
N VAL A 260 -8.63 -9.24 18.43
CA VAL A 260 -9.69 -8.77 17.52
C VAL A 260 -10.69 -7.96 18.38
N PRO A 261 -11.05 -6.73 17.97
CA PRO A 261 -10.57 -5.98 16.80
C PRO A 261 -9.16 -5.41 16.98
N ILE A 262 -8.45 -5.22 15.86
CA ILE A 262 -7.21 -4.45 15.85
C ILE A 262 -7.59 -2.96 15.71
N PRO A 263 -7.23 -2.07 16.63
CA PRO A 263 -7.59 -0.64 16.55
C PRO A 263 -7.01 0.01 15.31
N HIS A 264 -7.84 0.75 14.55
CA HIS A 264 -7.35 1.52 13.40
C HIS A 264 -8.38 2.59 12.98
N GLY A 265 -7.95 3.85 12.87
CA GLY A 265 -8.83 4.98 12.56
C GLY A 265 -9.48 4.96 11.16
N SER A 266 -8.98 4.15 10.23
CA SER A 266 -9.64 4.00 8.92
C SER A 266 -11.03 3.34 8.97
N ARG A 267 -11.43 2.82 10.13
CA ARG A 267 -12.74 2.20 10.39
C ARG A 267 -13.69 3.09 11.16
N ASP A 268 -13.23 4.29 11.53
CA ASP A 268 -14.05 5.25 12.27
C ASP A 268 -15.21 5.78 11.41
N ASN A 269 -16.23 6.31 12.08
CA ASN A 269 -17.20 7.17 11.44
C ASN A 269 -16.56 8.54 11.18
N PHE A 270 -16.28 8.85 9.94
CA PHE A 270 -15.54 10.06 9.54
C PHE A 270 -16.33 11.37 9.76
N LEU A 271 -17.64 11.29 9.96
CA LEU A 271 -18.47 12.46 10.32
C LEU A 271 -18.36 12.76 11.82
N GLU A 272 -18.12 11.75 12.65
CA GLU A 272 -17.93 11.88 14.10
C GLU A 272 -16.45 12.15 14.43
N ILE A 273 -15.53 11.42 13.80
CA ILE A 273 -14.08 11.54 13.98
C ILE A 273 -13.48 12.14 12.71
N THR A 274 -13.65 13.48 12.57
CA THR A 274 -13.23 14.20 11.36
C THR A 274 -11.74 14.11 11.06
N SER A 275 -10.89 13.95 12.09
CA SER A 275 -9.45 13.74 11.91
C SER A 275 -9.14 12.42 11.19
N SER A 276 -9.91 11.35 11.44
CA SER A 276 -9.80 10.09 10.71
C SER A 276 -10.29 10.25 9.27
N GLY A 277 -11.39 10.97 9.05
CA GLY A 277 -11.88 11.29 7.70
C GLY A 277 -10.88 12.12 6.89
N LEU A 278 -10.20 13.07 7.52
CA LEU A 278 -9.15 13.85 6.87
C LEU A 278 -8.00 12.94 6.42
N VAL A 279 -7.45 12.12 7.32
CA VAL A 279 -6.28 11.27 7.04
C VAL A 279 -6.61 10.13 6.08
N PHE A 280 -7.71 9.40 6.30
CA PHE A 280 -7.95 8.15 5.55
C PHE A 280 -8.84 8.31 4.31
N PHE A 281 -9.41 9.50 4.08
CA PHE A 281 -10.26 9.75 2.92
C PHE A 281 -9.91 11.03 2.16
N LEU A 282 -9.96 12.20 2.82
CA LEU A 282 -9.80 13.48 2.12
C LEU A 282 -8.38 13.69 1.59
N ILE A 283 -7.35 13.42 2.39
CA ILE A 283 -5.94 13.55 1.97
C ILE A 283 -5.60 12.58 0.83
N PRO A 284 -5.87 11.25 0.94
CA PRO A 284 -5.57 10.32 -0.13
C PRO A 284 -6.22 10.66 -1.47
N TRP A 285 -7.48 11.09 -1.45
CA TRP A 285 -8.14 11.53 -2.67
C TRP A 285 -7.65 12.90 -3.15
N GLY A 286 -7.41 13.84 -2.25
CA GLY A 286 -6.97 15.19 -2.56
C GLY A 286 -7.79 15.84 -3.67
N ILE A 287 -7.10 16.44 -4.65
CA ILE A 287 -7.74 17.10 -5.80
C ILE A 287 -8.55 16.11 -6.68
N LEU A 288 -8.27 14.81 -6.61
CA LEU A 288 -9.02 13.82 -7.39
C LEU A 288 -10.52 13.83 -7.08
N LEU A 289 -10.92 14.26 -5.86
CA LEU A 289 -12.33 14.41 -5.49
C LEU A 289 -13.06 15.41 -6.39
N LEU A 290 -12.41 16.49 -6.82
CA LEU A 290 -12.99 17.49 -7.72
C LEU A 290 -13.27 16.90 -9.10
N LEU A 291 -12.52 15.88 -9.51
CA LEU A 291 -12.64 15.24 -10.81
C LEU A 291 -13.43 13.91 -10.76
N MET A 292 -13.96 13.52 -9.59
CA MET A 292 -14.75 12.28 -9.46
C MET A 292 -15.91 12.19 -10.46
N PRO A 293 -16.71 13.25 -10.71
CA PRO A 293 -17.76 13.18 -11.73
C PRO A 293 -17.21 12.83 -13.12
N TYR A 294 -16.05 13.37 -13.49
CA TYR A 294 -15.38 13.02 -14.76
C TYR A 294 -14.94 11.56 -14.79
N PHE A 295 -14.34 11.05 -13.72
CA PHE A 295 -13.89 9.66 -13.64
C PHE A 295 -15.06 8.68 -13.73
N PHE A 296 -16.13 8.93 -13.00
CA PHE A 296 -17.35 8.12 -13.10
C PHE A 296 -17.96 8.19 -14.50
N TYR A 297 -18.11 9.38 -15.09
CA TYR A 297 -18.61 9.51 -16.46
C TYR A 297 -17.80 8.70 -17.45
N ARG A 298 -16.47 8.72 -17.35
CA ARG A 298 -15.58 7.96 -18.23
C ARG A 298 -15.65 6.46 -17.99
N TYR A 299 -15.61 6.03 -16.76
CA TYR A 299 -15.62 4.61 -16.41
C TYR A 299 -16.99 3.95 -16.56
N TYR A 300 -18.11 4.67 -16.46
CA TYR A 300 -19.44 4.14 -16.77
C TYR A 300 -19.76 4.06 -18.27
N SER A 301 -18.77 4.36 -19.16
CA SER A 301 -18.93 4.02 -20.57
C SER A 301 -18.93 2.50 -20.79
N LYS A 302 -19.57 2.02 -21.86
CA LYS A 302 -19.74 0.57 -22.12
C LYS A 302 -18.41 -0.22 -22.04
N ARG A 303 -17.29 0.34 -22.57
CA ARG A 303 -15.98 -0.33 -22.54
C ARG A 303 -15.45 -0.54 -21.14
N TYR A 304 -15.66 0.42 -20.26
CA TYR A 304 -15.05 0.46 -18.92
C TYR A 304 -16.04 0.22 -17.79
N LEU A 305 -17.27 -0.21 -18.09
CA LEU A 305 -18.36 -0.36 -17.10
C LEU A 305 -17.90 -1.11 -15.83
N PHE A 306 -17.12 -2.17 -15.99
CA PHE A 306 -16.64 -2.96 -14.86
C PHE A 306 -15.64 -2.19 -14.00
N PHE A 307 -14.83 -1.31 -14.58
CA PHE A 307 -13.99 -0.37 -13.82
C PHE A 307 -14.83 0.70 -13.10
N GLY A 308 -15.93 1.14 -13.70
CA GLY A 308 -16.88 2.05 -13.05
C GLY A 308 -17.52 1.43 -11.81
N LEU A 309 -17.97 0.18 -11.91
CA LEU A 309 -18.50 -0.56 -10.76
C LEU A 309 -17.43 -0.77 -9.69
N SER A 310 -16.22 -1.13 -10.09
CA SER A 310 -15.09 -1.29 -9.18
C SER A 310 -14.72 0.01 -8.46
N LEU A 311 -14.65 1.14 -9.18
CA LEU A 311 -14.40 2.44 -8.58
C LEU A 311 -15.47 2.82 -7.55
N THR A 312 -16.76 2.55 -7.86
CA THR A 312 -17.86 2.76 -6.93
C THR A 312 -17.65 1.97 -5.65
N MET A 313 -17.31 0.68 -5.77
CA MET A 313 -17.06 -0.17 -4.61
C MET A 313 -15.86 0.30 -3.79
N LEU A 314 -14.74 0.66 -4.45
CA LEU A 314 -13.56 1.19 -3.77
C LEU A 314 -13.86 2.50 -3.03
N THR A 315 -14.63 3.40 -3.65
CA THR A 315 -15.03 4.66 -3.01
C THR A 315 -15.89 4.39 -1.78
N ILE A 316 -16.86 3.49 -1.87
CA ILE A 316 -17.74 3.13 -0.74
C ILE A 316 -16.93 2.47 0.38
N LEU A 317 -16.10 1.48 0.08
CA LEU A 317 -15.28 0.80 1.08
C LEU A 317 -14.28 1.75 1.74
N GLY A 318 -13.76 2.73 0.99
CA GLY A 318 -12.87 3.77 1.50
C GLY A 318 -13.53 4.74 2.49
N THR A 319 -14.87 4.77 2.61
CA THR A 319 -15.56 5.62 3.61
C THR A 319 -15.49 5.09 5.05
N GLY A 320 -14.79 3.99 5.28
CA GLY A 320 -14.61 3.45 6.63
C GLY A 320 -15.91 3.02 7.30
N GLY A 321 -16.08 3.39 8.56
CA GLY A 321 -17.31 3.14 9.35
C GLY A 321 -18.36 4.23 9.22
N THR A 322 -18.20 5.20 8.29
CA THR A 322 -19.16 6.27 8.07
C THR A 322 -20.52 5.75 7.60
N THR A 323 -20.52 4.63 6.88
CA THR A 323 -21.74 3.91 6.49
C THR A 323 -21.65 2.44 6.91
N PRO A 324 -22.77 1.73 7.08
CA PRO A 324 -22.75 0.30 7.43
C PRO A 324 -22.26 -0.59 6.28
N ILE A 325 -22.18 -0.06 5.04
CA ILE A 325 -21.93 -0.84 3.83
C ILE A 325 -20.58 -1.57 3.85
N PRO A 326 -19.44 -0.92 4.22
CA PRO A 326 -18.16 -1.63 4.30
C PRO A 326 -18.20 -2.84 5.24
N LYS A 327 -18.84 -2.69 6.40
CA LYS A 327 -18.99 -3.79 7.37
C LYS A 327 -19.88 -4.91 6.86
N ILE A 328 -20.98 -4.57 6.16
CA ILE A 328 -21.88 -5.56 5.53
C ILE A 328 -21.15 -6.36 4.44
N ILE A 329 -20.38 -5.70 3.59
CA ILE A 329 -19.65 -6.34 2.48
C ILE A 329 -18.50 -7.22 2.96
N LEU A 330 -17.70 -6.71 3.91
CA LEU A 330 -16.52 -7.41 4.41
C LEU A 330 -16.83 -8.45 5.49
N GLY A 331 -17.94 -8.27 6.19
CA GLY A 331 -18.26 -9.01 7.41
C GLY A 331 -17.47 -8.51 8.63
N ASP A 332 -17.91 -8.87 9.83
CA ASP A 332 -17.34 -8.37 11.08
C ASP A 332 -15.83 -8.68 11.23
N ASN A 333 -15.43 -9.90 10.92
CA ASN A 333 -14.04 -10.31 11.11
C ASN A 333 -13.09 -9.55 10.19
N ALA A 334 -13.39 -9.49 8.89
CA ALA A 334 -12.53 -8.79 7.93
C ALA A 334 -12.55 -7.27 8.17
N PHE A 335 -13.71 -6.68 8.49
CA PHE A 335 -13.82 -5.27 8.83
C PHE A 335 -12.97 -4.91 10.05
N ASN A 336 -12.93 -5.76 11.10
CA ASN A 336 -12.19 -5.51 12.33
C ASN A 336 -10.67 -5.75 12.22
N ILE A 337 -10.21 -6.45 11.18
CA ILE A 337 -8.78 -6.75 10.96
C ILE A 337 -8.17 -5.87 9.86
N LEU A 338 -8.90 -5.67 8.76
CA LEU A 338 -8.38 -4.91 7.61
C LEU A 338 -8.32 -3.42 7.91
N THR A 339 -7.28 -2.76 7.42
CA THR A 339 -7.24 -1.30 7.35
C THR A 339 -7.91 -0.84 6.05
N LEU A 340 -8.88 0.08 6.14
CA LEU A 340 -9.74 0.47 5.01
C LEU A 340 -9.17 1.60 4.15
N ASP A 341 -8.10 2.27 4.60
CA ASP A 341 -7.31 3.25 3.85
C ASP A 341 -6.80 2.73 2.51
N ARG A 342 -6.50 1.43 2.44
CA ARG A 342 -6.07 0.78 1.20
C ARG A 342 -7.09 0.84 0.07
N PHE A 343 -8.40 0.90 0.36
CA PHE A 343 -9.42 1.05 -0.67
C PHE A 343 -9.37 2.44 -1.31
N THR A 344 -9.07 3.46 -0.52
CA THR A 344 -8.84 4.83 -1.00
C THR A 344 -7.58 4.90 -1.86
N LEU A 345 -6.47 4.25 -1.43
CA LEU A 345 -5.24 4.12 -2.22
C LEU A 345 -5.53 3.45 -3.58
N TRP A 346 -6.21 2.31 -3.60
CA TRP A 346 -6.49 1.61 -4.85
C TRP A 346 -7.47 2.37 -5.75
N GLY A 347 -8.46 3.05 -5.18
CA GLY A 347 -9.36 3.92 -5.90
C GLY A 347 -8.61 5.08 -6.58
N SER A 348 -7.71 5.74 -5.85
CA SER A 348 -6.89 6.82 -6.39
C SER A 348 -5.96 6.33 -7.52
N ILE A 349 -5.33 5.16 -7.36
CA ILE A 349 -4.52 4.54 -8.42
C ILE A 349 -5.36 4.21 -9.65
N MET A 350 -6.58 3.69 -9.45
CA MET A 350 -7.49 3.34 -10.55
C MET A 350 -7.84 4.53 -11.43
N VAL A 351 -7.96 5.72 -10.87
CA VAL A 351 -8.32 6.93 -11.63
C VAL A 351 -7.12 7.64 -12.26
N LEU A 352 -5.86 7.31 -11.89
CA LEU A 352 -4.67 7.95 -12.47
C LEU A 352 -4.61 7.90 -14.01
N PRO A 353 -5.00 6.80 -14.70
CA PRO A 353 -5.08 6.79 -16.17
C PRO A 353 -5.99 7.89 -16.73
N LEU A 354 -7.17 8.07 -16.16
CA LEU A 354 -8.13 9.08 -16.59
C LEU A 354 -7.73 10.49 -16.15
N PHE A 355 -7.03 10.61 -15.02
CA PHE A 355 -6.45 11.89 -14.60
C PHE A 355 -5.35 12.32 -15.58
N GLY A 356 -4.50 11.39 -16.02
CA GLY A 356 -3.51 11.65 -17.07
C GLY A 356 -4.15 12.03 -18.42
N GLU A 357 -5.27 11.36 -18.80
CA GLU A 357 -6.06 11.75 -19.97
C GLU A 357 -6.62 13.16 -19.85
N PHE A 358 -7.23 13.48 -18.69
CA PHE A 358 -7.73 14.81 -18.42
C PHE A 358 -6.63 15.88 -18.49
N ALA A 359 -5.51 15.64 -17.81
CA ALA A 359 -4.38 16.57 -17.80
C ALA A 359 -3.79 16.80 -19.20
N TYR A 360 -3.63 15.74 -20.00
CA TYR A 360 -3.19 15.87 -21.40
C TYR A 360 -4.17 16.69 -22.23
N ARG A 361 -5.48 16.38 -22.17
CA ARG A 361 -6.53 17.13 -22.90
C ARG A 361 -6.60 18.58 -22.45
N PHE A 362 -6.36 18.83 -21.16
CA PHE A 362 -6.37 20.16 -20.57
C PHE A 362 -5.10 20.97 -20.95
N ALA A 363 -3.94 20.35 -20.93
CA ALA A 363 -2.67 21.04 -21.18
C ALA A 363 -2.34 21.22 -22.68
N GLU A 364 -2.64 20.21 -23.51
CA GLU A 364 -2.22 20.17 -24.91
C GLU A 364 -3.36 19.83 -25.89
N GLY A 365 -4.50 19.29 -25.41
CA GLY A 365 -5.57 18.76 -26.25
C GLY A 365 -6.76 19.71 -26.46
N ASP A 366 -7.93 19.08 -26.65
CA ASP A 366 -9.19 19.74 -27.02
C ASP A 366 -9.74 20.66 -25.90
N TYR A 367 -9.55 20.33 -24.62
CA TYR A 367 -9.97 21.18 -23.50
C TYR A 367 -9.18 22.49 -23.48
N LYS A 368 -7.87 22.45 -23.75
CA LYS A 368 -7.07 23.67 -23.94
C LYS A 368 -7.64 24.55 -25.05
N THR A 369 -7.88 23.94 -26.22
CA THR A 369 -8.39 24.67 -27.37
C THR A 369 -9.74 25.30 -27.06
N PHE A 370 -10.67 24.53 -26.50
CA PHE A 370 -12.00 25.04 -26.09
C PHE A 370 -11.91 26.20 -25.10
N LEU A 371 -11.17 26.05 -24.00
CA LEU A 371 -11.05 27.09 -22.98
C LEU A 371 -10.34 28.34 -23.53
N SER A 372 -9.27 28.16 -24.29
CA SER A 372 -8.54 29.28 -24.87
C SER A 372 -9.38 30.05 -25.88
N THR A 373 -10.25 29.35 -26.63
CA THR A 373 -11.17 30.02 -27.59
C THR A 373 -12.33 30.73 -26.91
N LYS A 374 -12.88 30.13 -25.85
CA LYS A 374 -14.07 30.68 -25.15
C LYS A 374 -13.73 31.75 -24.11
N LEU A 375 -12.66 31.56 -23.34
CA LEU A 375 -12.30 32.41 -22.20
C LEU A 375 -10.97 33.16 -22.42
N GLY A 376 -10.21 32.82 -23.46
CA GLY A 376 -8.89 33.37 -23.72
C GLY A 376 -7.73 32.54 -23.13
N GLY A 377 -6.58 32.62 -23.80
CA GLY A 377 -5.40 31.83 -23.40
C GLY A 377 -4.80 32.20 -22.04
N LEU A 378 -5.04 33.43 -21.55
CA LEU A 378 -4.60 33.83 -20.22
C LEU A 378 -5.41 33.11 -19.13
N TYR A 379 -6.72 33.05 -19.24
CA TYR A 379 -7.58 32.35 -18.29
C TYR A 379 -7.27 30.86 -18.24
N HIS A 380 -7.01 30.24 -19.39
CA HIS A 380 -6.57 28.84 -19.42
C HIS A 380 -5.26 28.64 -18.62
N ARG A 381 -4.25 29.51 -18.79
CA ARG A 381 -2.99 29.46 -18.05
C ARG A 381 -3.16 29.66 -16.56
N ILE A 382 -4.00 30.63 -16.15
CA ILE A 382 -4.31 30.85 -14.74
C ILE A 382 -4.98 29.62 -14.12
N LEU A 383 -6.00 29.08 -14.81
CA LEU A 383 -6.68 27.87 -14.31
C LEU A 383 -5.74 26.66 -14.22
N ALA A 384 -4.85 26.47 -15.20
CA ALA A 384 -3.82 25.44 -15.17
C ALA A 384 -2.86 25.62 -13.99
N GLY A 385 -2.44 26.86 -13.72
CA GLY A 385 -1.60 27.19 -12.57
C GLY A 385 -2.29 26.92 -11.24
N ILE A 386 -3.58 27.27 -11.11
CA ILE A 386 -4.38 26.99 -9.90
C ILE A 386 -4.50 25.48 -9.67
N LEU A 387 -4.87 24.69 -10.70
CA LEU A 387 -5.01 23.23 -10.57
C LEU A 387 -3.69 22.56 -10.24
N ALA A 388 -2.60 22.97 -10.89
CA ALA A 388 -1.26 22.48 -10.58
C ALA A 388 -0.84 22.87 -9.16
N GLY A 389 -1.09 24.11 -8.75
CA GLY A 389 -0.79 24.60 -7.39
C GLY A 389 -1.58 23.85 -6.31
N LEU A 390 -2.86 23.60 -6.52
CA LEU A 390 -3.69 22.79 -5.61
C LEU A 390 -3.17 21.36 -5.53
N PHE A 391 -2.83 20.75 -6.66
CA PHE A 391 -2.31 19.38 -6.71
C PHE A 391 -0.97 19.24 -5.98
N LEU A 392 -0.02 20.12 -6.29
CA LEU A 392 1.28 20.14 -5.59
C LEU A 392 1.13 20.53 -4.13
N GLY A 393 0.22 21.47 -3.82
CA GLY A 393 -0.07 21.88 -2.45
C GLY A 393 -0.60 20.73 -1.59
N THR A 394 -1.52 19.91 -2.12
CA THR A 394 -2.01 18.72 -1.40
C THR A 394 -0.89 17.70 -1.20
N THR A 395 0.00 17.51 -2.17
CA THR A 395 1.16 16.62 -2.07
C THR A 395 2.11 17.06 -0.96
N VAL A 396 2.50 18.34 -0.95
CA VAL A 396 3.40 18.92 0.07
C VAL A 396 2.74 18.87 1.45
N PHE A 397 1.45 19.22 1.55
CA PHE A 397 0.71 19.12 2.80
C PHE A 397 0.71 17.68 3.34
N THR A 398 0.45 16.68 2.47
CA THR A 398 0.50 15.26 2.85
C THR A 398 1.88 14.89 3.37
N MET A 399 2.94 15.28 2.67
CA MET A 399 4.32 14.95 3.04
C MET A 399 4.74 15.57 4.39
N THR A 400 4.17 16.71 4.73
CA THR A 400 4.44 17.43 5.99
C THR A 400 3.43 17.13 7.10
N LEU A 401 2.50 16.20 6.89
CA LEU A 401 1.42 15.89 7.84
C LEU A 401 1.94 15.53 9.23
N ASN A 402 3.04 14.81 9.33
CA ASN A 402 3.66 14.42 10.60
C ASN A 402 4.13 15.63 11.43
N ASN A 403 4.37 16.80 10.82
CA ASN A 403 4.70 18.02 11.57
C ASN A 403 3.49 18.59 12.34
N PHE A 404 2.28 18.28 11.87
CA PHE A 404 1.02 18.71 12.49
C PHE A 404 0.35 17.62 13.32
N ARG A 405 0.57 16.38 12.94
CA ARG A 405 0.05 15.20 13.62
C ARG A 405 1.15 14.14 13.68
N PRO A 406 2.06 14.24 14.66
CA PRO A 406 3.16 13.29 14.80
C PRO A 406 2.61 11.86 14.94
N SER A 407 3.10 10.95 14.12
CA SER A 407 2.78 9.52 14.17
C SER A 407 3.72 8.75 15.09
N GLN A 408 4.89 9.32 15.36
CA GLN A 408 5.95 8.77 16.20
C GLN A 408 6.42 9.80 17.21
N PRO A 409 6.96 9.37 18.37
CA PRO A 409 7.74 10.24 19.25
C PRO A 409 8.95 10.84 18.51
N ASP A 410 9.48 11.91 19.05
CA ASP A 410 10.74 12.49 18.55
C ASP A 410 11.85 11.44 18.47
N PRO A 411 12.81 11.57 17.55
CA PRO A 411 13.90 10.62 17.38
C PRO A 411 14.69 10.41 18.69
N ILE A 412 14.73 9.17 19.16
CA ILE A 412 15.42 8.77 20.39
C ILE A 412 16.84 8.35 20.05
N ASN A 413 17.83 8.89 20.80
CA ASN A 413 19.18 8.38 20.71
C ASN A 413 19.28 7.00 21.38
N MET A 414 19.29 5.96 20.57
CA MET A 414 19.32 4.56 21.03
C MET A 414 20.71 4.12 21.51
N LEU A 415 21.78 4.82 21.14
CA LEU A 415 23.15 4.38 21.41
C LEU A 415 23.46 4.12 22.89
N PRO A 416 23.05 4.97 23.85
CA PRO A 416 23.26 4.69 25.26
C PRO A 416 22.55 3.43 25.75
N ILE A 417 21.33 3.18 25.24
CA ILE A 417 20.51 2.01 25.62
C ILE A 417 21.17 0.74 25.03
N VAL A 418 21.54 0.78 23.74
CA VAL A 418 22.23 -0.33 23.06
C VAL A 418 23.54 -0.67 23.80
N ASN A 419 24.36 0.34 24.12
CA ASN A 419 25.60 0.13 24.85
C ASN A 419 25.35 -0.50 26.22
N PHE A 420 24.36 -0.02 26.97
CA PHE A 420 23.98 -0.60 28.25
C PHE A 420 23.52 -2.06 28.11
N LEU A 421 22.66 -2.35 27.15
CA LEU A 421 22.14 -3.71 26.94
C LEU A 421 23.24 -4.69 26.50
N ASN A 422 24.21 -4.24 25.73
CA ASN A 422 25.30 -5.09 25.22
C ASN A 422 26.48 -5.24 26.22
N GLN A 423 26.56 -4.38 27.26
CA GLN A 423 27.55 -4.49 28.33
C GLN A 423 27.14 -5.55 29.36
N ASP A 424 28.13 -6.15 30.03
CA ASP A 424 27.95 -7.03 31.20
C ASP A 424 26.88 -8.12 31.02
N GLN A 425 26.64 -8.51 29.76
CA GLN A 425 25.63 -9.51 29.38
C GLN A 425 24.19 -9.10 29.77
N HIS A 426 23.87 -7.80 29.81
CA HIS A 426 22.53 -7.32 30.12
C HIS A 426 21.49 -7.82 29.10
N TYR A 427 21.89 -8.11 27.86
CA TYR A 427 21.05 -8.74 26.83
C TYR A 427 20.43 -10.09 27.23
N LYS A 428 20.93 -10.74 28.26
CA LYS A 428 20.32 -11.98 28.81
C LYS A 428 18.98 -11.74 29.50
N TRP A 429 18.67 -10.49 29.83
CA TRP A 429 17.42 -10.08 30.45
C TRP A 429 16.53 -9.33 29.48
N ARG A 430 15.21 -9.51 29.63
CA ARG A 430 14.27 -8.70 28.83
C ARG A 430 14.15 -7.30 29.37
N PHE A 431 13.81 -6.42 28.46
CA PHE A 431 13.48 -5.02 28.76
C PHE A 431 12.06 -4.68 28.31
N LEU A 432 11.52 -3.58 28.84
CA LEU A 432 10.26 -2.97 28.46
C LEU A 432 10.52 -1.50 28.11
N PRO A 433 10.30 -1.07 26.86
CA PRO A 433 10.36 0.33 26.51
C PRO A 433 8.99 0.98 26.65
N LEU A 434 8.96 2.22 27.16
CA LEU A 434 7.75 3.03 27.33
C LEU A 434 7.89 4.34 26.56
N GLY A 435 6.97 4.60 25.62
CA GLY A 435 6.93 5.83 24.83
C GLY A 435 7.94 5.89 23.68
N PHE A 436 8.40 4.75 23.17
CA PHE A 436 9.35 4.66 22.06
C PHE A 436 8.67 4.67 20.68
N GLY A 437 7.37 4.40 20.62
CA GLY A 437 6.68 4.21 19.34
C GLY A 437 7.27 3.06 18.53
N ASP A 438 7.28 3.20 17.21
CA ASP A 438 7.85 2.16 16.35
C ASP A 438 9.39 2.12 16.35
N GLN A 439 10.03 3.09 17.03
CA GLN A 439 11.47 3.09 17.25
C GLN A 439 11.98 1.91 18.07
N ILE A 440 11.08 1.21 18.80
CA ILE A 440 11.38 -0.10 19.44
C ILE A 440 11.90 -1.11 18.40
N ALA A 441 11.40 -1.07 17.17
CA ALA A 441 11.83 -1.97 16.10
C ALA A 441 13.31 -1.69 15.72
N TRP A 442 13.68 -0.42 15.67
CA TRP A 442 15.07 -0.03 15.42
C TRP A 442 15.99 -0.38 16.60
N LEU A 443 15.53 -0.20 17.84
CA LEU A 443 16.29 -0.63 19.01
C LEU A 443 16.53 -2.14 18.97
N SER A 444 15.51 -2.93 18.69
CA SER A 444 15.59 -4.40 18.63
C SER A 444 16.53 -4.91 17.52
N ALA A 445 16.70 -4.16 16.44
CA ALA A 445 17.65 -4.49 15.36
C ALA A 445 19.12 -4.13 15.71
N GLN A 446 19.39 -3.50 16.87
CA GLN A 446 20.74 -3.10 17.28
C GLN A 446 21.26 -3.85 18.50
N THR A 447 20.48 -4.75 19.08
CA THR A 447 20.84 -5.50 20.29
C THR A 447 20.24 -6.91 20.27
N ASP A 448 20.95 -7.86 20.86
CA ASP A 448 20.42 -9.22 21.11
C ASP A 448 19.43 -9.27 22.30
N ALA A 449 19.24 -8.17 23.02
CA ALA A 449 18.31 -8.09 24.12
C ALA A 449 16.86 -8.21 23.66
N MET A 450 16.08 -9.02 24.36
CA MET A 450 14.69 -9.30 24.03
C MET A 450 13.76 -8.36 24.80
N THR A 451 12.58 -8.09 24.26
CA THR A 451 11.53 -7.34 24.94
C THR A 451 10.23 -8.14 25.08
N VAL A 452 9.43 -7.80 26.09
CA VAL A 452 8.12 -8.46 26.31
C VAL A 452 7.03 -7.95 25.38
N ASP A 453 7.21 -6.79 24.75
CA ASP A 453 6.28 -6.20 23.80
C ASP A 453 6.95 -5.98 22.43
N GLY A 454 6.19 -5.50 21.45
CA GLY A 454 6.63 -5.21 20.09
C GLY A 454 5.52 -4.62 19.23
N ASN A 455 5.83 -4.23 18.00
CA ASN A 455 4.93 -3.49 17.11
C ASN A 455 4.20 -4.35 16.07
N TYR A 456 4.16 -5.68 16.24
CA TYR A 456 3.49 -6.54 15.29
C TYR A 456 2.27 -7.23 15.91
N HIS A 457 1.11 -6.61 15.80
CA HIS A 457 -0.15 -7.05 16.45
C HIS A 457 -0.51 -8.51 16.17
N SER A 458 -0.32 -8.97 14.95
CA SER A 458 -0.66 -10.34 14.55
C SER A 458 0.19 -11.41 15.23
N ALA A 459 1.34 -11.03 15.80
CA ALA A 459 2.26 -11.93 16.48
C ALA A 459 2.05 -11.97 18.00
N ARG A 460 1.23 -11.09 18.57
CA ARG A 460 0.96 -11.06 20.01
C ARG A 460 0.21 -12.32 20.45
N ARG A 461 0.80 -13.07 21.36
CA ARG A 461 0.25 -14.33 21.89
C ARG A 461 0.07 -14.33 23.39
N LEU A 462 0.79 -13.45 24.09
CA LEU A 462 0.68 -13.38 25.54
C LEU A 462 -0.71 -12.89 25.92
N PRO A 463 -1.47 -13.62 26.76
CA PRO A 463 -2.80 -13.21 27.21
C PRO A 463 -2.79 -11.81 27.84
N GLU A 464 -1.72 -11.46 28.54
CA GLU A 464 -1.52 -10.16 29.17
C GLU A 464 -1.46 -9.01 28.16
N LEU A 465 -1.02 -9.27 26.93
CA LEU A 465 -0.99 -8.27 25.83
C LEU A 465 -2.29 -8.19 25.04
N THR A 466 -3.15 -9.22 25.13
CA THR A 466 -4.36 -9.35 24.30
C THR A 466 -5.66 -9.23 25.08
N SER A 467 -5.61 -9.32 26.42
CA SER A 467 -6.80 -9.32 27.29
C SER A 467 -7.40 -7.93 27.57
N ARG A 468 -6.70 -6.85 27.22
CA ARG A 468 -7.14 -5.46 27.44
C ARG A 468 -7.08 -4.64 26.16
N ALA A 469 -7.85 -3.55 26.12
CA ALA A 469 -7.95 -2.64 24.98
C ALA A 469 -6.69 -1.78 24.71
N ILE A 470 -5.58 -2.05 25.38
CA ILE A 470 -4.33 -1.34 25.13
C ILE A 470 -3.61 -1.97 23.95
N GLU A 471 -3.39 -1.17 22.95
CA GLU A 471 -2.78 -1.57 21.70
C GLU A 471 -1.35 -2.11 21.88
N ARG A 472 -0.55 -1.40 22.70
CA ARG A 472 0.85 -1.75 23.02
C ARG A 472 1.15 -1.36 24.46
N LEU A 473 1.97 -2.16 25.16
CA LEU A 473 2.39 -1.84 26.54
C LEU A 473 3.17 -0.53 26.60
N GLU A 474 3.96 -0.23 25.59
CA GLU A 474 4.75 0.99 25.52
C GLU A 474 3.89 2.27 25.55
N ASN A 475 2.63 2.17 25.12
CA ASN A 475 1.64 3.26 25.20
C ASN A 475 0.98 3.40 26.57
N SER A 476 1.28 2.50 27.51
CA SER A 476 0.63 2.48 28.83
C SER A 476 0.77 3.78 29.60
N LYS A 477 1.91 4.45 29.45
CA LYS A 477 2.15 5.74 30.12
C LYS A 477 1.17 6.84 29.71
N PHE A 478 0.54 6.73 28.54
CA PHE A 478 -0.41 7.71 28.02
C PHE A 478 -1.88 7.36 28.31
N ARG A 479 -2.16 6.19 28.90
CA ARG A 479 -3.51 5.65 29.08
C ARG A 479 -4.05 5.73 30.52
N GLY A 480 -3.40 6.50 31.40
CA GLY A 480 -3.84 6.69 32.77
C GLY A 480 -4.00 5.38 33.54
N VAL A 481 -5.13 5.21 34.25
CA VAL A 481 -5.39 4.06 35.13
C VAL A 481 -5.38 2.73 34.35
N GLU A 482 -5.92 2.70 33.13
CA GLU A 482 -5.91 1.48 32.30
C GLU A 482 -4.49 1.10 31.92
N GLY A 483 -3.65 2.09 31.62
CA GLY A 483 -2.24 1.87 31.31
C GLY A 483 -1.47 1.31 32.49
N ILE A 484 -1.64 1.87 33.66
CA ILE A 484 -1.03 1.38 34.93
C ILE A 484 -1.44 -0.08 35.16
N GLY A 485 -2.72 -0.41 35.02
CA GLY A 485 -3.22 -1.78 35.18
C GLY A 485 -2.61 -2.78 34.19
N SER A 486 -2.26 -2.35 32.96
CA SER A 486 -1.60 -3.21 32.00
C SER A 486 -0.13 -3.42 32.31
N LEU A 487 0.58 -2.38 32.72
CA LEU A 487 1.96 -2.46 33.22
C LEU A 487 2.07 -3.37 34.44
N GLN A 488 1.14 -3.23 35.38
CA GLN A 488 1.13 -3.99 36.62
C GLN A 488 1.19 -5.51 36.40
N GLN A 489 0.56 -6.02 35.36
CA GLN A 489 0.59 -7.44 35.01
C GLN A 489 2.01 -7.97 34.73
N PHE A 490 2.92 -7.13 34.26
CA PHE A 490 4.31 -7.48 34.00
C PHE A 490 5.22 -7.15 35.18
N LEU A 491 4.99 -6.01 35.84
CA LEU A 491 5.87 -5.50 36.87
C LEU A 491 5.67 -6.16 38.26
N THR A 492 4.56 -6.84 38.46
CA THR A 492 4.31 -7.60 39.71
C THR A 492 4.94 -9.00 39.72
N VAL A 493 5.21 -9.56 38.55
CA VAL A 493 5.80 -10.89 38.39
C VAL A 493 6.88 -10.86 37.29
N PRO A 494 7.90 -9.98 37.39
CA PRO A 494 8.87 -9.76 36.35
C PRO A 494 9.70 -11.03 36.05
N GLU A 495 9.89 -11.91 37.03
CA GLU A 495 10.63 -13.15 36.91
C GLU A 495 9.98 -14.12 35.90
N LYS A 496 8.64 -14.08 35.83
CA LYS A 496 7.90 -14.90 34.83
C LYS A 496 8.34 -14.63 33.39
N TYR A 497 8.74 -13.40 33.11
CA TYR A 497 9.13 -12.96 31.77
C TYR A 497 10.63 -12.75 31.63
N ASN A 498 11.43 -13.00 32.67
CA ASN A 498 12.83 -12.63 32.72
C ASN A 498 13.04 -11.10 32.48
N LEU A 499 12.08 -10.29 32.92
CA LEU A 499 12.06 -8.83 32.77
C LEU A 499 12.89 -8.18 33.88
N LYS A 500 13.89 -7.37 33.51
CA LYS A 500 14.76 -6.70 34.48
C LYS A 500 14.85 -5.19 34.27
N TYR A 501 14.75 -4.72 33.03
CA TYR A 501 14.96 -3.32 32.70
C TYR A 501 13.69 -2.69 32.15
N VAL A 502 13.46 -1.44 32.50
CA VAL A 502 12.41 -0.60 31.92
C VAL A 502 13.09 0.70 31.47
N PHE A 503 12.91 1.04 30.21
CA PHE A 503 13.37 2.32 29.65
C PHE A 503 12.15 3.20 29.36
N SER A 504 12.18 4.44 29.81
CA SER A 504 11.11 5.40 29.53
C SER A 504 11.66 6.57 28.73
N ASN A 505 10.96 6.95 27.68
CA ASN A 505 11.14 8.19 26.96
C ASN A 505 10.12 9.18 27.50
N ASP A 506 10.59 10.23 28.18
CA ASP A 506 9.74 11.25 28.81
C ASP A 506 9.43 12.41 27.87
#